data_0ca60130935de1853b3e6e61fcca88e1
#
_entry.id   0ca60130935de1853b3e6e61fcca88e1
#
_cell.length_a   1.000
_cell.length_b   1.000
_cell.length_c   1.000
_cell.angle_alpha   90.00
_cell.angle_beta   90.00
_cell.angle_gamma   90.00
#
_symmetry.space_group_name_H-M   'P 1'
#
loop_
_entity.id
_entity.type
_entity.pdbx_description
1 polymer ?
#
loop_
_entity_poly.entity_id
_entity_poly.type
_entity_poly.pdbx_seq_one_letter_code
_entity_poly.pdbx_strand_id
1 'polypeptide(L)'
;LTFVTGASLMTLQNNKNRDSSGFKGKKIGVVKDTTTAISLKNLLQETSTNAEIVLFNSAKDGVDALRKKKIDAYAADQIVLIGIASKAKDGMNFAIDFNVFSFEPFAFSVRRNDADFRLAANSAISDLCRSKKIFEIYNKWVGEFTGQRPSIFDAMVKLNATPE
;
A
#
# COMPACT_ATOMS: atom_id res chain seq x y z
N LEU A 1 10.24 -13.14 -2.36
CA LEU A 1 9.63 -11.89 -1.89
C LEU A 1 10.28 -10.70 -2.59
N THR A 2 9.49 -9.87 -3.29
CA THR A 2 10.04 -8.73 -4.07
C THR A 2 9.81 -7.38 -3.42
N PHE A 3 8.70 -7.25 -2.69
CA PHE A 3 8.31 -6.04 -2.01
C PHE A 3 7.40 -6.37 -0.82
N VAL A 4 7.34 -5.47 0.15
CA VAL A 4 6.41 -5.54 1.29
C VAL A 4 5.73 -4.19 1.43
N THR A 5 4.42 -4.21 1.53
CA THR A 5 3.57 -3.06 1.79
C THR A 5 2.48 -3.46 2.78
N GLY A 6 1.50 -2.60 2.98
CA GLY A 6 0.29 -2.90 3.72
C GLY A 6 -0.82 -1.97 3.29
N ALA A 7 -2.03 -2.30 3.61
CA ALA A 7 -3.18 -1.44 3.40
C ALA A 7 -3.09 -0.19 4.27
N SER A 8 -3.47 0.94 3.70
CA SER A 8 -3.47 2.24 4.36
C SER A 8 -4.64 3.09 3.89
N LEU A 9 -4.75 4.30 4.42
CA LEU A 9 -5.82 5.25 4.13
C LEU A 9 -5.28 6.47 3.37
N MET A 10 -6.00 6.88 2.36
CA MET A 10 -5.77 8.14 1.62
C MET A 10 -6.95 9.07 1.85
N THR A 11 -6.66 10.32 2.17
CA THR A 11 -7.62 11.39 2.38
C THR A 11 -7.29 12.59 1.49
N LEU A 12 -8.19 13.56 1.40
CA LEU A 12 -7.83 14.87 0.88
C LEU A 12 -7.01 15.61 1.94
N GLN A 13 -5.99 16.37 1.53
CA GLN A 13 -4.98 16.99 2.41
C GLN A 13 -5.58 17.92 3.49
N ASN A 14 -6.75 18.49 3.22
CA ASN A 14 -7.47 19.34 4.18
C ASN A 14 -8.25 18.55 5.24
N ASN A 15 -8.25 17.22 5.17
CA ASN A 15 -8.90 16.38 6.17
C ASN A 15 -7.91 16.12 7.32
N LYS A 16 -8.21 16.64 8.52
CA LYS A 16 -7.34 16.53 9.71
C LYS A 16 -7.30 15.11 10.31
N ASN A 17 -8.22 14.24 9.91
CA ASN A 17 -8.35 12.88 10.41
C ASN A 17 -7.48 11.93 9.57
N ARG A 18 -6.30 11.58 10.08
CA ARG A 18 -5.31 10.76 9.35
C ARG A 18 -5.17 9.35 9.89
N ASP A 19 -5.71 9.05 11.05
CA ASP A 19 -5.66 7.74 11.69
C ASP A 19 -7.05 7.10 11.80
N SER A 20 -7.10 5.81 12.07
CA SER A 20 -8.36 5.05 12.19
C SER A 20 -9.29 5.59 13.27
N SER A 21 -8.77 6.20 14.34
CA SER A 21 -9.56 6.78 15.45
C SER A 21 -10.34 8.02 15.01
N GLY A 22 -9.83 8.76 14.04
CA GLY A 22 -10.46 9.96 13.48
C GLY A 22 -11.63 9.68 12.52
N PHE A 23 -11.92 8.41 12.21
CA PHE A 23 -12.95 8.05 11.23
C PHE A 23 -14.31 7.65 11.84
N LYS A 24 -14.52 7.89 13.12
CA LYS A 24 -15.83 7.64 13.77
C LYS A 24 -16.93 8.42 13.05
N GLY A 25 -17.98 7.71 12.58
CA GLY A 25 -19.10 8.27 11.83
C GLY A 25 -18.77 8.73 10.41
N LYS A 26 -17.58 8.37 9.89
CA LYS A 26 -17.10 8.71 8.55
C LYS A 26 -17.31 7.57 7.57
N LYS A 27 -17.16 7.88 6.28
CA LYS A 27 -17.26 6.92 5.18
C LYS A 27 -15.88 6.59 4.62
N ILE A 28 -15.53 5.30 4.64
CA ILE A 28 -14.27 4.80 4.09
C ILE A 28 -14.58 3.94 2.87
N GLY A 29 -14.10 4.35 1.71
CA GLY A 29 -14.23 3.62 0.47
C GLY A 29 -13.15 2.53 0.32
N VAL A 30 -13.51 1.39 -0.25
CA VAL A 30 -12.58 0.30 -0.57
C VAL A 30 -13.12 -0.48 -1.77
N VAL A 31 -12.25 -1.12 -2.54
CA VAL A 31 -12.68 -2.03 -3.60
C VAL A 31 -13.17 -3.33 -2.97
N LYS A 32 -14.35 -3.79 -3.41
CA LYS A 32 -14.95 -5.04 -2.94
C LYS A 32 -14.07 -6.25 -3.30
N ASP A 33 -14.23 -7.32 -2.56
CA ASP A 33 -13.57 -8.62 -2.80
C ASP A 33 -12.03 -8.54 -2.79
N THR A 34 -11.46 -7.59 -2.02
CA THR A 34 -10.02 -7.42 -1.82
C THR A 34 -9.60 -7.78 -0.40
N THR A 35 -8.32 -8.13 -0.22
CA THR A 35 -7.70 -8.31 1.11
C THR A 35 -7.80 -7.04 1.94
N THR A 36 -7.64 -5.86 1.32
CA THR A 36 -7.81 -4.56 1.95
C THR A 36 -9.20 -4.38 2.57
N ALA A 37 -10.28 -4.84 1.88
CA ALA A 37 -11.64 -4.73 2.42
C ALA A 37 -11.83 -5.59 3.68
N ILE A 38 -11.23 -6.78 3.70
CA ILE A 38 -11.24 -7.68 4.86
C ILE A 38 -10.45 -7.05 6.01
N SER A 39 -9.23 -6.58 5.75
CA SER A 39 -8.35 -5.98 6.75
C SER A 39 -8.95 -4.68 7.33
N LEU A 40 -9.61 -3.86 6.51
CA LEU A 40 -10.32 -2.66 6.96
C LEU A 40 -11.46 -3.01 7.93
N LYS A 41 -12.25 -4.03 7.61
CA LYS A 41 -13.32 -4.49 8.49
C LYS A 41 -12.78 -4.95 9.84
N ASN A 42 -11.70 -5.74 9.84
CA ASN A 42 -11.05 -6.21 11.05
C ASN A 42 -10.52 -5.04 11.89
N LEU A 43 -9.80 -4.09 11.26
CA LEU A 43 -9.30 -2.89 11.93
C LEU A 43 -10.42 -2.11 12.64
N LEU A 44 -11.54 -1.86 11.95
CA LEU A 44 -12.67 -1.12 12.54
C LEU A 44 -13.31 -1.87 13.71
N GLN A 45 -13.35 -3.20 13.66
CA GLN A 45 -13.83 -4.04 14.76
C GLN A 45 -12.87 -4.00 15.95
N GLU A 46 -11.57 -4.20 15.73
CA GLU A 46 -10.53 -4.21 16.77
C GLU A 46 -10.43 -2.85 17.48
N THR A 47 -10.55 -1.76 16.74
CA THR A 47 -10.50 -0.39 17.29
C THR A 47 -11.84 0.11 17.79
N SER A 48 -12.92 -0.69 17.70
CA SER A 48 -14.30 -0.28 18.02
C SER A 48 -14.69 1.03 17.32
N THR A 49 -14.16 1.27 16.13
CA THR A 49 -14.42 2.48 15.35
C THR A 49 -15.68 2.29 14.52
N ASN A 50 -16.72 3.06 14.82
CA ASN A 50 -17.95 3.05 14.02
C ASN A 50 -17.78 3.93 12.77
N ALA A 51 -17.31 3.34 11.67
CA ALA A 51 -17.21 3.95 10.34
C ALA A 51 -18.03 3.15 9.34
N GLU A 52 -18.57 3.83 8.32
CA GLU A 52 -19.29 3.21 7.21
C GLU A 52 -18.29 2.76 6.14
N ILE A 53 -18.28 1.47 5.79
CA ILE A 53 -17.49 0.95 4.67
C ILE A 53 -18.32 1.07 3.38
N VAL A 54 -17.81 1.82 2.40
CA VAL A 54 -18.42 1.97 1.07
C VAL A 54 -17.66 1.14 0.06
N LEU A 55 -18.32 0.14 -0.53
CA LEU A 55 -17.71 -0.78 -1.49
C LEU A 55 -17.79 -0.25 -2.92
N PHE A 56 -16.67 -0.30 -3.65
CA PHE A 56 -16.56 0.09 -5.04
C PHE A 56 -16.17 -1.10 -5.93
N ASN A 57 -16.53 -1.03 -7.21
CA ASN A 57 -16.13 -2.05 -8.19
C ASN A 57 -14.68 -1.82 -8.71
N SER A 58 -14.19 -0.60 -8.66
CA SER A 58 -12.85 -0.25 -9.13
C SER A 58 -12.18 0.81 -8.26
N ALA A 59 -10.85 0.85 -8.30
CA ALA A 59 -10.07 1.89 -7.63
C ALA A 59 -10.42 3.28 -8.18
N LYS A 60 -10.69 3.40 -9.49
CA LYS A 60 -11.09 4.65 -10.12
C LYS A 60 -12.34 5.22 -9.49
N ASP A 61 -13.39 4.39 -9.31
CA ASP A 61 -14.66 4.83 -8.72
C ASP A 61 -14.48 5.30 -7.28
N GLY A 62 -13.66 4.59 -6.49
CA GLY A 62 -13.33 4.96 -5.11
C GLY A 62 -12.58 6.30 -5.03
N VAL A 63 -11.57 6.49 -5.87
CA VAL A 63 -10.81 7.74 -5.93
C VAL A 63 -11.68 8.91 -6.41
N ASP A 64 -12.54 8.69 -7.41
CA ASP A 64 -13.48 9.71 -7.89
C ASP A 64 -14.51 10.08 -6.80
N ALA A 65 -14.95 9.11 -5.99
CA ALA A 65 -15.81 9.36 -4.84
C ALA A 65 -15.12 10.19 -3.76
N LEU A 66 -13.83 9.92 -3.48
CA LEU A 66 -13.02 10.71 -2.55
C LEU A 66 -12.86 12.16 -3.05
N ARG A 67 -12.52 12.34 -4.34
CA ARG A 67 -12.43 13.66 -4.98
C ARG A 67 -13.72 14.47 -4.86
N LYS A 68 -14.86 13.81 -5.05
CA LYS A 68 -16.19 14.41 -4.94
C LYS A 68 -16.69 14.53 -3.50
N LYS A 69 -15.85 14.21 -2.52
CA LYS A 69 -16.18 14.23 -1.07
C LYS A 69 -17.42 13.38 -0.72
N LYS A 70 -17.68 12.33 -1.48
CA LYS A 70 -18.74 11.34 -1.18
C LYS A 70 -18.32 10.34 -0.12
N ILE A 71 -17.02 10.18 0.06
CA ILE A 71 -16.35 9.43 1.12
C ILE A 71 -15.27 10.30 1.76
N ASP A 72 -14.91 10.01 2.99
CA ASP A 72 -13.92 10.78 3.77
C ASP A 72 -12.49 10.24 3.59
N ALA A 73 -12.36 8.95 3.33
CA ALA A 73 -11.11 8.28 3.05
C ALA A 73 -11.29 7.16 2.02
N TYR A 74 -10.19 6.78 1.38
CA TYR A 74 -10.11 5.63 0.48
C TYR A 74 -8.99 4.69 0.95
N ALA A 75 -9.32 3.41 1.11
CA ALA A 75 -8.41 2.36 1.57
C ALA A 75 -7.90 1.53 0.38
N ALA A 76 -6.58 1.35 0.30
CA ALA A 76 -5.90 0.45 -0.63
C ALA A 76 -4.50 0.16 -0.11
N ASP A 77 -3.75 -0.70 -0.80
CA ASP A 77 -2.33 -0.88 -0.53
C ASP A 77 -1.60 0.46 -0.64
N GLN A 78 -0.74 0.75 0.31
CA GLN A 78 -0.02 2.02 0.40
C GLN A 78 0.72 2.36 -0.89
N ILE A 79 1.34 1.36 -1.54
CA ILE A 79 2.04 1.56 -2.81
C ILE A 79 1.09 1.95 -3.95
N VAL A 80 -0.15 1.43 -3.93
CA VAL A 80 -1.20 1.81 -4.89
C VAL A 80 -1.65 3.24 -4.63
N LEU A 81 -1.84 3.62 -3.36
CA LEU A 81 -2.21 4.99 -2.97
C LEU A 81 -1.15 6.01 -3.39
N ILE A 82 0.13 5.69 -3.20
CA ILE A 82 1.25 6.51 -3.66
C ILE A 82 1.20 6.67 -5.19
N GLY A 83 0.99 5.59 -5.93
CA GLY A 83 0.88 5.62 -7.38
C GLY A 83 -0.32 6.46 -7.87
N ILE A 84 -1.43 6.48 -7.13
CA ILE A 84 -2.58 7.34 -7.41
C ILE A 84 -2.25 8.81 -7.16
N ALA A 85 -1.65 9.11 -6.01
CA ALA A 85 -1.29 10.47 -5.63
C ALA A 85 -0.25 11.09 -6.59
N SER A 86 0.76 10.30 -7.00
CA SER A 86 1.82 10.76 -7.92
C SER A 86 1.31 11.09 -9.33
N LYS A 87 0.22 10.45 -9.75
CA LYS A 87 -0.38 10.68 -11.07
C LYS A 87 -1.49 11.73 -11.06
N ALA A 88 -1.84 12.26 -9.90
CA ALA A 88 -2.88 13.26 -9.77
C ALA A 88 -2.41 14.59 -10.39
N LYS A 89 -2.91 14.91 -11.59
CA LYS A 89 -2.59 16.14 -12.33
C LYS A 89 -3.52 17.31 -11.99
N ASP A 90 -4.52 17.08 -11.17
CA ASP A 90 -5.64 18.01 -10.92
C ASP A 90 -5.40 18.96 -9.73
N GLY A 91 -4.16 19.08 -9.26
CA GLY A 91 -3.82 19.92 -8.10
C GLY A 91 -4.45 19.46 -6.78
N MET A 92 -5.12 18.32 -6.77
CA MET A 92 -5.64 17.74 -5.54
C MET A 92 -4.52 17.15 -4.70
N ASN A 93 -4.34 17.73 -3.54
CA ASN A 93 -3.39 17.23 -2.56
C ASN A 93 -4.03 16.08 -1.79
N PHE A 94 -3.54 14.87 -2.05
CA PHE A 94 -3.86 13.71 -1.24
C PHE A 94 -2.89 13.62 -0.05
N ALA A 95 -3.40 13.18 1.08
CA ALA A 95 -2.60 12.78 2.23
C ALA A 95 -2.76 11.27 2.41
N ILE A 96 -1.64 10.56 2.53
CA ILE A 96 -1.61 9.12 2.76
C ILE A 96 -1.15 8.90 4.20
N ASP A 97 -1.86 8.05 4.94
CA ASP A 97 -1.40 7.58 6.23
C ASP A 97 -0.23 6.62 6.02
N PHE A 98 0.88 6.83 6.73
CA PHE A 98 2.04 5.94 6.65
C PHE A 98 1.93 4.75 7.60
N ASN A 99 0.95 4.73 8.50
CA ASN A 99 0.61 3.57 9.29
C ASN A 99 -0.19 2.61 8.41
N VAL A 100 0.31 1.39 8.28
CA VAL A 100 -0.38 0.31 7.57
C VAL A 100 -1.14 -0.56 8.57
N PHE A 101 -2.31 -1.04 8.15
CA PHE A 101 -3.17 -1.91 8.98
C PHE A 101 -3.27 -3.35 8.44
N SER A 102 -2.46 -3.69 7.45
CA SER A 102 -2.27 -5.06 6.99
C SER A 102 -0.82 -5.32 6.61
N PHE A 103 -0.49 -6.58 6.36
CA PHE A 103 0.79 -7.01 5.85
C PHE A 103 0.58 -7.65 4.48
N GLU A 104 1.11 -7.03 3.43
CA GLU A 104 0.92 -7.43 2.05
C GLU A 104 2.27 -7.73 1.38
N PRO A 105 2.70 -9.00 1.36
CA PRO A 105 3.93 -9.41 0.69
C PRO A 105 3.70 -9.59 -0.81
N PHE A 106 4.57 -9.02 -1.62
CA PHE A 106 4.58 -9.19 -3.07
C PHE A 106 5.65 -10.17 -3.52
N ALA A 107 5.30 -11.00 -4.50
CA ALA A 107 6.23 -11.92 -5.13
C ALA A 107 5.93 -12.03 -6.63
N PHE A 108 6.93 -12.39 -7.42
CA PHE A 108 6.71 -12.77 -8.82
C PHE A 108 6.11 -14.17 -8.92
N SER A 109 5.11 -14.32 -9.78
CA SER A 109 4.64 -15.62 -10.19
C SER A 109 5.52 -16.15 -11.31
N VAL A 110 6.00 -17.37 -11.17
CA VAL A 110 6.80 -18.07 -12.19
C VAL A 110 6.09 -19.34 -12.63
N ARG A 111 6.46 -19.87 -13.79
CA ARG A 111 5.90 -21.12 -14.30
C ARG A 111 6.13 -22.25 -13.29
N ARG A 112 5.11 -23.09 -13.11
CA ARG A 112 5.23 -24.26 -12.24
C ARG A 112 6.31 -25.22 -12.79
N ASN A 113 7.13 -25.78 -11.90
CA ASN A 113 8.23 -26.69 -12.21
C ASN A 113 9.39 -26.08 -13.06
N ASP A 114 9.45 -24.77 -13.17
CA ASP A 114 10.56 -24.05 -13.79
C ASP A 114 11.58 -23.64 -12.70
N ALA A 115 12.34 -24.63 -12.24
CA ALA A 115 13.29 -24.45 -11.14
C ALA A 115 14.44 -23.51 -11.53
N ASP A 116 14.92 -23.62 -12.78
CA ASP A 116 16.05 -22.83 -13.26
C ASP A 116 15.69 -21.33 -13.34
N PHE A 117 14.52 -21.03 -13.90
CA PHE A 117 14.05 -19.63 -13.95
C PHE A 117 13.79 -19.08 -12.54
N ARG A 118 13.21 -19.89 -11.65
CA ARG A 118 13.00 -19.49 -10.26
C ARG A 118 14.33 -19.19 -9.56
N LEU A 119 15.35 -20.04 -9.75
CA LEU A 119 16.68 -19.82 -9.19
C LEU A 119 17.32 -18.55 -9.74
N ALA A 120 17.25 -18.33 -11.05
CA ALA A 120 17.76 -17.11 -11.69
C ALA A 120 17.07 -15.85 -11.15
N ALA A 121 15.74 -15.88 -10.99
CA ALA A 121 14.99 -14.76 -10.44
C ALA A 121 15.34 -14.49 -8.96
N ASN A 122 15.46 -15.54 -8.14
CA ASN A 122 15.87 -15.41 -6.73
C ASN A 122 17.28 -14.85 -6.61
N SER A 123 18.23 -15.35 -7.42
CA SER A 123 19.60 -14.85 -7.44
C SER A 123 19.67 -13.37 -7.82
N ALA A 124 18.91 -12.94 -8.85
CA ALA A 124 18.85 -11.54 -9.25
C ALA A 124 18.28 -10.63 -8.15
N ILE A 125 17.22 -11.08 -7.45
CA ILE A 125 16.65 -10.34 -6.31
C ILE A 125 17.65 -10.26 -5.16
N SER A 126 18.34 -11.37 -4.84
CA SER A 126 19.36 -11.42 -3.81
C SER A 126 20.52 -10.48 -4.11
N ASP A 127 20.98 -10.42 -5.38
CA ASP A 127 22.03 -9.51 -5.81
C ASP A 127 21.63 -8.02 -5.71
N LEU A 128 20.38 -7.70 -6.09
CA LEU A 128 19.83 -6.35 -5.93
C LEU A 128 19.79 -5.93 -4.45
N CYS A 129 19.39 -6.84 -3.56
CA CYS A 129 19.34 -6.60 -2.12
C CYS A 129 20.75 -6.46 -1.52
N ARG A 130 21.67 -7.38 -1.86
CA ARG A 130 23.06 -7.41 -1.36
C ARG A 130 23.85 -6.19 -1.82
N SER A 131 23.72 -5.81 -3.10
CA SER A 131 24.36 -4.63 -3.67
C SER A 131 23.70 -3.31 -3.25
N LYS A 132 22.58 -3.37 -2.53
CA LYS A 132 21.76 -2.20 -2.12
C LYS A 132 21.13 -1.42 -3.30
N LYS A 133 21.25 -1.89 -4.54
CA LYS A 133 20.60 -1.27 -5.71
C LYS A 133 19.08 -1.25 -5.59
N ILE A 134 18.49 -2.15 -4.81
CA ILE A 134 17.06 -2.14 -4.50
C ILE A 134 16.61 -0.81 -3.87
N PHE A 135 17.47 -0.13 -3.11
CA PHE A 135 17.15 1.17 -2.52
C PHE A 135 17.09 2.30 -3.55
N GLU A 136 17.90 2.23 -4.61
CA GLU A 136 17.83 3.17 -5.72
C GLU A 136 16.49 3.03 -6.46
N ILE A 137 16.06 1.78 -6.69
CA ILE A 137 14.77 1.48 -7.29
C ILE A 137 13.63 2.00 -6.40
N TYR A 138 13.68 1.73 -5.09
CA TYR A 138 12.70 2.24 -4.14
C TYR A 138 12.63 3.77 -4.17
N ASN A 139 13.77 4.45 -4.07
CA ASN A 139 13.83 5.89 -4.06
C ASN A 139 13.27 6.50 -5.35
N LYS A 140 13.57 5.89 -6.51
CA LYS A 140 13.05 6.35 -7.81
C LYS A 140 11.53 6.32 -7.90
N TRP A 141 10.88 5.31 -7.30
CA TRP A 141 9.45 5.06 -7.51
C TRP A 141 8.57 5.46 -6.32
N VAL A 142 9.14 5.50 -5.13
CA VAL A 142 8.40 5.64 -3.86
C VAL A 142 8.98 6.72 -2.96
N GLY A 143 10.29 6.95 -3.03
CA GLY A 143 11.05 7.75 -2.06
C GLY A 143 10.58 9.20 -1.93
N GLU A 144 10.14 9.84 -3.02
CA GLU A 144 9.64 11.22 -3.00
C GLU A 144 8.38 11.38 -2.14
N PHE A 145 7.61 10.30 -1.95
CA PHE A 145 6.34 10.32 -1.23
C PHE A 145 6.44 9.89 0.23
N THR A 146 7.46 9.11 0.57
CA THR A 146 7.54 8.48 1.90
C THR A 146 8.50 9.16 2.86
N GLY A 147 9.41 9.99 2.37
CA GLY A 147 10.46 10.65 3.17
C GLY A 147 11.42 9.67 3.86
N GLN A 148 10.89 8.58 4.43
CA GLN A 148 11.66 7.50 5.04
C GLN A 148 11.13 6.14 4.58
N ARG A 149 12.04 5.19 4.38
CA ARG A 149 11.67 3.81 4.06
C ARG A 149 11.06 3.13 5.28
N PRO A 150 9.98 2.35 5.11
CA PRO A 150 9.45 1.53 6.19
C PRO A 150 10.49 0.52 6.68
N SER A 151 10.59 0.34 8.01
CA SER A 151 11.53 -0.62 8.62
C SER A 151 11.31 -2.06 8.14
N ILE A 152 10.06 -2.41 7.82
CA ILE A 152 9.72 -3.73 7.26
C ILE A 152 10.34 -3.94 5.87
N PHE A 153 10.48 -2.89 5.05
CA PHE A 153 11.17 -2.97 3.77
C PHE A 153 12.68 -3.21 3.97
N ASP A 154 13.30 -2.49 4.92
CA ASP A 154 14.72 -2.71 5.25
C ASP A 154 14.97 -4.13 5.79
N ALA A 155 14.05 -4.66 6.60
CA ALA A 155 14.10 -6.05 7.08
C ALA A 155 13.99 -7.06 5.91
N MET A 156 13.05 -6.84 4.99
CA MET A 156 12.91 -7.67 3.79
C MET A 156 14.20 -7.67 2.95
N VAL A 157 14.82 -6.51 2.74
CA VAL A 157 16.07 -6.41 1.99
C VAL A 157 17.18 -7.22 2.64
N LYS A 158 17.32 -7.15 3.98
CA LYS A 158 18.30 -7.95 4.71
C LYS A 158 18.06 -9.46 4.57
N LEU A 159 16.79 -9.89 4.66
CA LEU A 159 16.44 -11.31 4.53
C LEU A 159 16.68 -11.84 3.11
N ASN A 160 16.40 -11.05 2.08
CA ASN A 160 16.65 -11.46 0.69
C ASN A 160 18.12 -11.31 0.26
N ALA A 161 18.96 -10.65 1.03
CA ALA A 161 20.40 -10.50 0.73
C ALA A 161 21.21 -11.78 1.00
N THR A 162 20.65 -12.75 1.72
CA THR A 162 21.30 -14.04 1.95
C THR A 162 21.14 -14.92 0.71
N PRO A 163 22.25 -15.50 0.15
CA PRO A 163 22.15 -16.47 -0.93
C PRO A 163 21.43 -17.74 -0.42
N GLU A 164 20.60 -18.33 -1.29
CA GLU A 164 20.08 -19.68 -1.08
C GLU A 164 21.18 -20.71 -1.34
#